data_1de49138063e6d45981502a5d0ae92d2
#
_entry.id   1de49138063e6d45981502a5d0ae92d2
#
_cell.length_a   1.000
_cell.length_b   1.000
_cell.length_c   1.000
_cell.angle_alpha   90.00
_cell.angle_beta   90.00
_cell.angle_gamma   90.00
#
_symmetry.space_group_name_H-M   'P 1'
#
loop_
_entity.id
_entity.type
_entity.pdbx_description
1 polymer ?
#
loop_
_entity_poly.entity_id
_entity_poly.type
_entity_poly.pdbx_seq_one_letter_code
_entity_poly.pdbx_strand_id
1 'polypeptide(L)'
;MNITQRRSAGRRDSGARERLVLATRTCLRERGVVDTSSRLIAQTAGENLGAITYYFGSKAQLVAAALADELSEWIQPALDALSGSADPAVRLVDAIGALNATFEAQRARVPALLEVFVHAARDRSSHEPIAAIWTDVHVQLGAVIAELRARDRIARGIDPEAMAALIVAVIAGTVVHEAIDPGGAQHQQIATQFAALLLASRSGGAHS
;
A
#
# COMPACT_ATOMS: atom_id res chain seq x y z
N MET A 1 36.84 21.16 -4.89
CA MET A 1 36.06 19.93 -5.18
C MET A 1 34.76 20.34 -5.87
N ASN A 2 34.61 19.96 -7.14
CA ASN A 2 33.72 20.57 -8.13
C ASN A 2 32.24 20.17 -7.91
N ILE A 3 31.30 21.12 -8.04
CA ILE A 3 29.84 20.94 -7.89
C ILE A 3 29.31 19.78 -8.78
N THR A 4 29.92 19.58 -9.93
CA THR A 4 29.60 18.51 -10.87
C THR A 4 29.92 17.11 -10.30
N GLN A 5 30.98 16.96 -9.51
CA GLN A 5 31.33 15.68 -8.87
C GLN A 5 30.40 15.32 -7.71
N ARG A 6 29.86 16.31 -6.97
CA ARG A 6 28.85 16.06 -5.92
C ARG A 6 27.51 15.62 -6.49
N ARG A 7 27.08 16.20 -7.63
CA ARG A 7 25.84 15.78 -8.31
C ARG A 7 25.93 14.37 -8.91
N SER A 8 27.08 13.99 -9.44
CA SER A 8 27.30 12.64 -10.01
C SER A 8 27.46 11.56 -8.94
N ALA A 9 28.00 11.89 -7.77
CA ALA A 9 28.09 10.99 -6.62
C ALA A 9 26.69 10.74 -6.00
N GLY A 10 25.90 11.77 -5.74
CA GLY A 10 24.56 11.62 -5.21
C GLY A 10 23.61 10.85 -6.15
N ARG A 11 23.78 10.97 -7.45
CA ARG A 11 22.96 10.26 -8.45
C ARG A 11 23.37 8.79 -8.64
N ARG A 12 24.64 8.43 -8.40
CA ARG A 12 25.10 7.03 -8.31
C ARG A 12 24.67 6.39 -6.99
N ASP A 13 24.61 7.18 -5.95
CA ASP A 13 24.26 6.79 -4.59
C ASP A 13 22.76 6.43 -4.51
N SER A 14 21.85 7.27 -5.05
CA SER A 14 20.42 6.95 -5.14
C SER A 14 20.16 5.69 -5.99
N GLY A 15 20.86 5.53 -7.11
CA GLY A 15 20.69 4.38 -7.99
C GLY A 15 21.09 3.05 -7.34
N ALA A 16 22.12 3.01 -6.48
CA ALA A 16 22.50 1.80 -5.77
C ALA A 16 21.47 1.40 -4.70
N ARG A 17 20.93 2.39 -3.98
CA ARG A 17 19.85 2.18 -3.00
C ARG A 17 18.61 1.59 -3.67
N GLU A 18 18.18 2.15 -4.79
CA GLU A 18 17.03 1.68 -5.57
C GLU A 18 17.23 0.26 -6.12
N ARG A 19 18.43 -0.04 -6.66
CA ARG A 19 18.76 -1.40 -7.13
C ARG A 19 18.70 -2.43 -6.02
N LEU A 20 19.16 -2.11 -4.81
CA LEU A 20 19.07 -2.99 -3.64
C LEU A 20 17.62 -3.27 -3.25
N VAL A 21 16.74 -2.25 -3.24
CA VAL A 21 15.31 -2.42 -2.96
C VAL A 21 14.67 -3.32 -4.01
N LEU A 22 14.87 -3.03 -5.30
CA LEU A 22 14.30 -3.80 -6.40
C LEU A 22 14.78 -5.27 -6.40
N ALA A 23 16.09 -5.49 -6.18
CA ALA A 23 16.66 -6.81 -6.06
C ALA A 23 16.09 -7.58 -4.86
N THR A 24 15.88 -6.88 -3.74
CA THR A 24 15.23 -7.48 -2.56
C THR A 24 13.82 -7.90 -2.87
N ARG A 25 13.00 -7.05 -3.49
CA ARG A 25 11.64 -7.40 -3.92
C ARG A 25 11.62 -8.63 -4.83
N THR A 26 12.56 -8.72 -5.76
CA THR A 26 12.70 -9.88 -6.64
C THR A 26 13.02 -11.15 -5.84
N CYS A 27 14.02 -11.09 -4.96
CA CYS A 27 14.39 -12.25 -4.11
C CYS A 27 13.24 -12.69 -3.19
N LEU A 28 12.51 -11.72 -2.59
CA LEU A 28 11.37 -12.02 -1.72
C LEU A 28 10.23 -12.72 -2.48
N ARG A 29 9.95 -12.29 -3.71
CA ARG A 29 8.91 -12.92 -4.55
C ARG A 29 9.29 -14.34 -5.00
N GLU A 30 10.56 -14.58 -5.27
CA GLU A 30 11.01 -15.89 -5.78
C GLU A 30 11.24 -16.91 -4.66
N ARG A 31 11.63 -16.47 -3.47
CA ARG A 31 12.14 -17.34 -2.39
C ARG A 31 11.52 -17.12 -1.02
N GLY A 32 10.71 -16.08 -0.86
CA GLY A 32 10.20 -15.66 0.45
C GLY A 32 11.27 -15.00 1.33
N VAL A 33 10.84 -14.54 2.50
CA VAL A 33 11.70 -13.80 3.44
C VAL A 33 12.80 -14.68 4.05
N VAL A 34 12.48 -15.93 4.35
CA VAL A 34 13.37 -16.86 5.06
C VAL A 34 14.62 -17.18 4.22
N ASP A 35 14.42 -17.49 2.94
CA ASP A 35 15.50 -17.95 2.03
C ASP A 35 16.22 -16.80 1.32
N THR A 36 15.80 -15.55 1.56
CA THR A 36 16.46 -14.36 1.01
C THR A 36 17.65 -13.95 1.87
N SER A 37 18.87 -14.21 1.40
CA SER A 37 20.11 -13.82 2.09
C SER A 37 20.66 -12.48 1.60
N SER A 38 21.44 -11.77 2.46
CA SER A 38 22.13 -10.51 2.07
C SER A 38 23.06 -10.70 0.87
N ARG A 39 23.74 -11.86 0.76
CA ARG A 39 24.61 -12.18 -0.36
C ARG A 39 23.83 -12.31 -1.66
N LEU A 40 22.68 -12.99 -1.63
CA LEU A 40 21.79 -13.11 -2.77
C LEU A 40 21.28 -11.74 -3.24
N ILE A 41 20.82 -10.91 -2.32
CA ILE A 41 20.34 -9.54 -2.63
C ILE A 41 21.45 -8.72 -3.29
N ALA A 42 22.64 -8.67 -2.70
CA ALA A 42 23.76 -7.92 -3.24
C ALA A 42 24.17 -8.40 -4.64
N GLN A 43 24.22 -9.73 -4.84
CA GLN A 43 24.48 -10.33 -6.15
C GLN A 43 23.43 -9.96 -7.19
N THR A 44 22.15 -10.07 -6.84
CA THR A 44 21.01 -9.71 -7.73
C THR A 44 21.01 -8.21 -8.08
N ALA A 45 21.41 -7.37 -7.12
CA ALA A 45 21.52 -5.91 -7.32
C ALA A 45 22.74 -5.48 -8.12
N GLY A 46 23.72 -6.36 -8.34
CA GLY A 46 25.03 -6.00 -8.90
C GLY A 46 25.85 -5.12 -7.96
N GLU A 47 25.64 -5.26 -6.65
CA GLU A 47 26.28 -4.45 -5.61
C GLU A 47 27.19 -5.30 -4.71
N ASN A 48 28.10 -4.65 -4.00
CA ASN A 48 28.87 -5.32 -2.97
C ASN A 48 28.05 -5.50 -1.68
N LEU A 49 28.40 -6.50 -0.87
CA LEU A 49 27.66 -6.80 0.37
C LEU A 49 27.65 -5.64 1.37
N GLY A 50 28.72 -4.82 1.41
CA GLY A 50 28.82 -3.65 2.29
C GLY A 50 27.82 -2.55 1.94
N ALA A 51 27.32 -2.51 0.70
CA ALA A 51 26.32 -1.54 0.29
C ALA A 51 25.02 -1.67 1.10
N ILE A 52 24.63 -2.88 1.51
CA ILE A 52 23.44 -3.10 2.35
C ILE A 52 23.60 -2.37 3.69
N THR A 53 24.74 -2.56 4.36
CA THR A 53 25.00 -1.88 5.64
C THR A 53 25.15 -0.37 5.45
N TYR A 54 25.75 0.07 4.36
CA TYR A 54 25.94 1.49 4.07
C TYR A 54 24.62 2.23 3.86
N TYR A 55 23.69 1.68 3.03
CA TYR A 55 22.42 2.36 2.68
C TYR A 55 21.27 2.08 3.64
N PHE A 56 21.26 0.93 4.30
CA PHE A 56 20.11 0.47 5.10
C PHE A 56 20.47 0.11 6.54
N GLY A 57 21.77 0.05 6.89
CA GLY A 57 22.20 -0.35 8.22
C GLY A 57 22.15 -1.87 8.45
N SER A 58 21.07 -2.54 8.01
CA SER A 58 20.91 -3.99 8.16
C SER A 58 20.08 -4.61 7.03
N LYS A 59 20.16 -5.96 6.89
CA LYS A 59 19.26 -6.72 6.01
C LYS A 59 17.80 -6.51 6.40
N ALA A 60 17.49 -6.49 7.69
CA ALA A 60 16.11 -6.31 8.17
C ALA A 60 15.52 -4.97 7.71
N GLN A 61 16.27 -3.88 7.82
CA GLN A 61 15.84 -2.56 7.34
C GLN A 61 15.71 -2.50 5.81
N LEU A 62 16.58 -3.18 5.06
CA LEU A 62 16.44 -3.29 3.61
C LEU A 62 15.18 -4.09 3.22
N VAL A 63 14.91 -5.20 3.90
CA VAL A 63 13.67 -5.99 3.70
C VAL A 63 12.45 -5.14 4.03
N ALA A 64 12.47 -4.41 5.14
CA ALA A 64 11.39 -3.49 5.53
C ALA A 64 11.12 -2.43 4.45
N ALA A 65 12.18 -1.82 3.91
CA ALA A 65 12.06 -0.84 2.83
C ALA A 65 11.48 -1.46 1.55
N ALA A 66 11.91 -2.68 1.19
CA ALA A 66 11.41 -3.39 0.02
C ALA A 66 9.92 -3.79 0.15
N LEU A 67 9.50 -4.20 1.35
CA LEU A 67 8.10 -4.52 1.65
C LEU A 67 7.21 -3.27 1.65
N ALA A 68 7.70 -2.15 2.19
CA ALA A 68 6.99 -0.87 2.13
C ALA A 68 6.84 -0.36 0.68
N ASP A 69 7.88 -0.50 -0.14
CA ASP A 69 7.85 -0.15 -1.56
C ASP A 69 6.85 -1.02 -2.34
N GLU A 70 6.81 -2.32 -2.06
CA GLU A 70 5.82 -3.25 -2.61
C GLU A 70 4.39 -2.81 -2.25
N LEU A 71 4.11 -2.54 -0.98
CA LEU A 71 2.79 -2.10 -0.51
C LEU A 71 2.39 -0.75 -1.14
N SER A 72 3.33 0.19 -1.23
CA SER A 72 3.09 1.49 -1.88
C SER A 72 2.66 1.34 -3.34
N GLU A 73 3.32 0.47 -4.10
CA GLU A 73 2.96 0.19 -5.50
C GLU A 73 1.50 -0.29 -5.64
N TRP A 74 1.02 -1.07 -4.68
CA TRP A 74 -0.36 -1.56 -4.70
C TRP A 74 -1.39 -0.47 -4.38
N ILE A 75 -1.04 0.47 -3.51
CA ILE A 75 -1.98 1.44 -2.95
C ILE A 75 -1.93 2.77 -3.71
N GLN A 76 -0.79 3.14 -4.30
CA GLN A 76 -0.57 4.45 -4.90
C GLN A 76 -1.65 4.86 -5.91
N PRO A 77 -2.12 3.99 -6.84
CA PRO A 77 -3.17 4.36 -7.78
C PRO A 77 -4.48 4.78 -7.08
N ALA A 78 -4.82 4.16 -5.95
CA ALA A 78 -5.99 4.54 -5.17
C ALA A 78 -5.77 5.86 -4.42
N LEU A 79 -4.58 6.10 -3.86
CA LEU A 79 -4.24 7.38 -3.22
C LEU A 79 -4.26 8.54 -4.22
N ASP A 80 -3.74 8.33 -5.43
CA ASP A 80 -3.76 9.33 -6.49
C ASP A 80 -5.22 9.71 -6.85
N ALA A 81 -6.11 8.74 -6.93
CA ALA A 81 -7.53 8.97 -7.17
C ALA A 81 -8.19 9.74 -6.02
N LEU A 82 -7.88 9.42 -4.75
CA LEU A 82 -8.39 10.14 -3.58
C LEU A 82 -7.92 11.60 -3.54
N SER A 83 -6.71 11.89 -4.02
CA SER A 83 -6.11 13.23 -4.03
C SER A 83 -6.61 14.14 -5.16
N GLY A 84 -7.42 13.63 -6.08
CA GLY A 84 -7.93 14.37 -7.23
C GLY A 84 -8.80 15.58 -6.88
N SER A 85 -9.08 16.43 -7.87
CA SER A 85 -9.94 17.61 -7.72
C SER A 85 -11.42 17.37 -8.00
N ALA A 86 -11.81 16.15 -8.35
CA ALA A 86 -13.20 15.78 -8.64
C ALA A 86 -14.09 15.81 -7.38
N ASP A 87 -15.41 15.63 -7.59
CA ASP A 87 -16.36 15.44 -6.48
C ASP A 87 -15.91 14.28 -5.57
N PRO A 88 -16.01 14.41 -4.24
CA PRO A 88 -15.50 13.40 -3.31
C PRO A 88 -16.14 12.02 -3.51
N ALA A 89 -17.39 11.92 -4.00
CA ALA A 89 -17.99 10.64 -4.33
C ALA A 89 -17.34 10.00 -5.56
N VAL A 90 -16.97 10.80 -6.56
CA VAL A 90 -16.23 10.35 -7.74
C VAL A 90 -14.84 9.88 -7.33
N ARG A 91 -14.11 10.66 -6.51
CA ARG A 91 -12.78 10.27 -6.00
C ARG A 91 -12.82 8.94 -5.25
N LEU A 92 -13.83 8.71 -4.42
CA LEU A 92 -14.00 7.45 -3.70
C LEU A 92 -14.24 6.26 -4.66
N VAL A 93 -15.13 6.43 -5.65
CA VAL A 93 -15.41 5.40 -6.66
C VAL A 93 -14.19 5.10 -7.52
N ASP A 94 -13.47 6.14 -7.96
CA ASP A 94 -12.26 6.00 -8.75
C ASP A 94 -11.14 5.29 -7.97
N ALA A 95 -10.99 5.60 -6.68
CA ALA A 95 -10.02 4.94 -5.80
C ALA A 95 -10.33 3.44 -5.64
N ILE A 96 -11.59 3.08 -5.49
CA ILE A 96 -12.04 1.68 -5.45
C ILE A 96 -11.77 1.00 -6.79
N GLY A 97 -12.07 1.67 -7.91
CA GLY A 97 -11.79 1.17 -9.26
C GLY A 97 -10.31 0.92 -9.49
N ALA A 98 -9.46 1.87 -9.09
CA ALA A 98 -8.00 1.76 -9.19
C ALA A 98 -7.45 0.61 -8.36
N LEU A 99 -7.95 0.44 -7.13
CA LEU A 99 -7.55 -0.66 -6.26
C LEU A 99 -7.95 -2.02 -6.86
N ASN A 100 -9.19 -2.16 -7.34
CA ASN A 100 -9.67 -3.37 -8.00
C ASN A 100 -8.83 -3.70 -9.25
N ALA A 101 -8.50 -2.69 -10.08
CA ALA A 101 -7.65 -2.87 -11.25
C ALA A 101 -6.25 -3.36 -10.86
N THR A 102 -5.67 -2.82 -9.78
CA THR A 102 -4.38 -3.27 -9.25
C THR A 102 -4.44 -4.72 -8.77
N PHE A 103 -5.49 -5.10 -8.05
CA PHE A 103 -5.70 -6.48 -7.62
C PHE A 103 -5.79 -7.45 -8.81
N GLU A 104 -6.56 -7.11 -9.83
CA GLU A 104 -6.67 -7.94 -11.04
C GLU A 104 -5.33 -8.08 -11.76
N ALA A 105 -4.64 -6.96 -11.98
CA ALA A 105 -3.36 -6.96 -12.69
C ALA A 105 -2.27 -7.75 -11.94
N GLN A 106 -2.34 -7.78 -10.61
CA GLN A 106 -1.31 -8.35 -9.76
C GLN A 106 -1.80 -9.57 -8.95
N ARG A 107 -2.90 -10.20 -9.34
CA ARG A 107 -3.53 -11.31 -8.60
C ARG A 107 -2.55 -12.41 -8.17
N ALA A 108 -1.65 -12.81 -9.06
CA ALA A 108 -0.62 -13.81 -8.76
C ALA A 108 0.36 -13.39 -7.64
N ARG A 109 0.40 -12.10 -7.29
CA ARG A 109 1.29 -11.54 -6.23
C ARG A 109 0.58 -11.37 -4.89
N VAL A 110 -0.72 -11.66 -4.78
CA VAL A 110 -1.48 -11.52 -3.53
C VAL A 110 -0.87 -12.31 -2.36
N PRO A 111 -0.38 -13.56 -2.53
CA PRO A 111 0.31 -14.26 -1.45
C PRO A 111 1.55 -13.52 -0.92
N ALA A 112 2.33 -12.90 -1.82
CA ALA A 112 3.49 -12.10 -1.42
C ALA A 112 3.08 -10.84 -0.65
N LEU A 113 1.96 -10.20 -1.03
CA LEU A 113 1.40 -9.07 -0.28
C LEU A 113 0.97 -9.49 1.13
N LEU A 114 0.38 -10.67 1.29
CA LEU A 114 0.03 -11.18 2.61
C LEU A 114 1.27 -11.42 3.48
N GLU A 115 2.39 -11.90 2.91
CA GLU A 115 3.67 -12.04 3.61
C GLU A 115 4.18 -10.69 4.14
N VAL A 116 3.94 -9.58 3.43
CA VAL A 116 4.27 -8.22 3.91
C VAL A 116 3.60 -7.95 5.25
N PHE A 117 2.30 -8.20 5.37
CA PHE A 117 1.56 -7.97 6.60
C PHE A 117 2.01 -8.88 7.75
N VAL A 118 2.22 -10.15 7.46
CA VAL A 118 2.70 -11.13 8.46
C VAL A 118 4.11 -10.76 8.93
N HIS A 119 4.99 -10.34 8.02
CA HIS A 119 6.35 -9.92 8.37
C HIS A 119 6.32 -8.64 9.21
N ALA A 120 5.57 -7.63 8.80
CA ALA A 120 5.43 -6.38 9.56
C ALA A 120 4.88 -6.60 10.97
N ALA A 121 3.94 -7.53 11.14
CA ALA A 121 3.39 -7.85 12.47
C ALA A 121 4.42 -8.51 13.42
N ARG A 122 5.46 -9.16 12.87
CA ARG A 122 6.47 -9.90 13.65
C ARG A 122 7.78 -9.15 13.83
N ASP A 123 8.13 -8.27 12.91
CA ASP A 123 9.41 -7.55 12.90
C ASP A 123 9.22 -6.05 13.08
N ARG A 124 9.68 -5.53 14.21
CA ARG A 124 9.58 -4.10 14.55
C ARG A 124 10.27 -3.18 13.55
N SER A 125 11.34 -3.63 12.88
CA SER A 125 12.04 -2.82 11.86
C SER A 125 11.19 -2.55 10.62
N SER A 126 10.25 -3.45 10.32
CA SER A 126 9.28 -3.34 9.22
C SER A 126 8.00 -2.61 9.62
N HIS A 127 7.73 -2.47 10.92
CA HIS A 127 6.48 -1.90 11.42
C HIS A 127 6.33 -0.42 11.03
N GLU A 128 7.34 0.40 11.33
CA GLU A 128 7.26 1.85 11.16
C GLU A 128 7.03 2.28 9.69
N PRO A 129 7.79 1.79 8.69
CA PRO A 129 7.55 2.16 7.29
C PRO A 129 6.15 1.76 6.78
N ILE A 130 5.66 0.59 7.19
CA ILE A 130 4.34 0.09 6.76
C ILE A 130 3.22 0.84 7.49
N ALA A 131 3.39 1.13 8.79
CA ALA A 131 2.44 1.94 9.56
C ALA A 131 2.30 3.37 9.01
N ALA A 132 3.38 3.96 8.49
CA ALA A 132 3.34 5.27 7.85
C ALA A 132 2.46 5.26 6.60
N ILE A 133 2.53 4.21 5.76
CA ILE A 133 1.68 4.04 4.58
C ILE A 133 0.20 3.95 5.00
N TRP A 134 -0.10 3.15 6.01
CA TRP A 134 -1.48 3.03 6.52
C TRP A 134 -2.00 4.33 7.11
N THR A 135 -1.15 5.10 7.80
CA THR A 135 -1.51 6.42 8.32
C THR A 135 -1.90 7.35 7.18
N ASP A 136 -1.14 7.38 6.08
CA ASP A 136 -1.45 8.20 4.90
C ASP A 136 -2.78 7.79 4.25
N VAL A 137 -3.02 6.49 4.08
CA VAL A 137 -4.31 5.96 3.59
C VAL A 137 -5.47 6.43 4.47
N HIS A 138 -5.36 6.28 5.80
CA HIS A 138 -6.42 6.69 6.72
C HIS A 138 -6.69 8.20 6.65
N VAL A 139 -5.64 9.03 6.59
CA VAL A 139 -5.77 10.49 6.51
C VAL A 139 -6.48 10.90 5.22
N GLN A 140 -6.04 10.41 4.07
CA GLN A 140 -6.61 10.79 2.78
C GLN A 140 -8.06 10.30 2.64
N LEU A 141 -8.32 9.04 3.01
CA LEU A 141 -9.67 8.47 2.96
C LEU A 141 -10.61 9.17 3.94
N GLY A 142 -10.15 9.43 5.17
CA GLY A 142 -10.91 10.18 6.17
C GLY A 142 -11.27 11.60 5.70
N ALA A 143 -10.35 12.28 5.01
CA ALA A 143 -10.61 13.59 4.43
C ALA A 143 -11.73 13.55 3.39
N VAL A 144 -11.70 12.57 2.47
CA VAL A 144 -12.77 12.39 1.46
C VAL A 144 -14.12 12.10 2.11
N ILE A 145 -14.14 11.26 3.15
CA ILE A 145 -15.37 10.94 3.89
C ILE A 145 -15.90 12.17 4.65
N ALA A 146 -15.02 12.97 5.25
CA ALA A 146 -15.37 14.23 5.89
C ALA A 146 -16.01 15.23 4.90
N GLU A 147 -15.45 15.35 3.70
CA GLU A 147 -16.03 16.16 2.62
C GLU A 147 -17.43 15.66 2.20
N LEU A 148 -17.61 14.32 2.04
CA LEU A 148 -18.93 13.73 1.75
C LEU A 148 -19.96 14.08 2.83
N ARG A 149 -19.55 13.99 4.10
CA ARG A 149 -20.41 14.35 5.23
C ARG A 149 -20.75 15.84 5.24
N ALA A 150 -19.76 16.71 5.01
CA ALA A 150 -19.93 18.17 4.98
C ALA A 150 -20.88 18.63 3.84
N ARG A 151 -20.92 17.86 2.74
CA ARG A 151 -21.83 18.10 1.60
C ARG A 151 -23.20 17.36 1.74
N ASP A 152 -23.51 16.83 2.91
CA ASP A 152 -24.73 16.02 3.15
C ASP A 152 -24.91 14.85 2.14
N ARG A 153 -23.79 14.25 1.66
CA ARG A 153 -23.82 13.11 0.73
C ARG A 153 -23.88 11.76 1.45
N ILE A 154 -23.55 11.72 2.73
CA ILE A 154 -23.65 10.57 3.63
C ILE A 154 -24.32 10.98 4.95
N ALA A 155 -24.73 10.01 5.77
CA ALA A 155 -25.37 10.27 7.05
C ALA A 155 -24.44 11.06 8.00
N ARG A 156 -24.99 12.04 8.72
CA ARG A 156 -24.24 12.91 9.65
C ARG A 156 -23.61 12.15 10.81
N GLY A 157 -24.18 11.01 11.21
CA GLY A 157 -23.68 10.16 12.29
C GLY A 157 -22.45 9.33 11.91
N ILE A 158 -22.00 9.35 10.65
CA ILE A 158 -20.79 8.64 10.22
C ILE A 158 -19.57 9.42 10.68
N ASP A 159 -18.74 8.78 11.50
CA ASP A 159 -17.43 9.28 11.88
C ASP A 159 -16.41 9.00 10.74
N PRO A 160 -15.73 10.02 10.18
CA PRO A 160 -14.84 9.84 9.04
C PRO A 160 -13.63 8.96 9.32
N GLU A 161 -13.03 9.05 10.51
CA GLU A 161 -11.85 8.28 10.88
C GLU A 161 -12.20 6.81 11.08
N ALA A 162 -13.29 6.54 11.83
CA ALA A 162 -13.79 5.18 12.03
C ALA A 162 -14.23 4.53 10.72
N MET A 163 -14.82 5.29 9.80
CA MET A 163 -15.22 4.80 8.49
C MET A 163 -14.01 4.51 7.61
N ALA A 164 -12.98 5.35 7.63
CA ALA A 164 -11.73 5.08 6.94
C ALA A 164 -11.07 3.78 7.45
N ALA A 165 -11.01 3.60 8.77
CA ALA A 165 -10.49 2.38 9.38
C ALA A 165 -11.31 1.13 8.98
N LEU A 166 -12.64 1.24 8.92
CA LEU A 166 -13.50 0.16 8.48
C LEU A 166 -13.26 -0.22 7.02
N ILE A 167 -13.12 0.76 6.12
CA ILE A 167 -12.81 0.53 4.71
C ILE A 167 -11.48 -0.20 4.56
N VAL A 168 -10.45 0.26 5.26
CA VAL A 168 -9.12 -0.37 5.26
C VAL A 168 -9.19 -1.82 5.77
N ALA A 169 -9.95 -2.07 6.85
CA ALA A 169 -10.14 -3.41 7.39
C ALA A 169 -10.86 -4.35 6.38
N VAL A 170 -11.85 -3.83 5.66
CA VAL A 170 -12.54 -4.58 4.59
C VAL A 170 -11.57 -4.91 3.46
N ILE A 171 -10.76 -3.95 3.01
CA ILE A 171 -9.73 -4.16 1.97
C ILE A 171 -8.71 -5.22 2.42
N ALA A 172 -8.18 -5.11 3.65
CA ALA A 172 -7.26 -6.10 4.19
C ALA A 172 -7.89 -7.51 4.26
N GLY A 173 -9.17 -7.60 4.62
CA GLY A 173 -9.94 -8.83 4.59
C GLY A 173 -10.05 -9.44 3.19
N THR A 174 -10.24 -8.61 2.15
CA THR A 174 -10.28 -9.10 0.76
C THR A 174 -8.94 -9.68 0.31
N VAL A 175 -7.81 -9.11 0.74
CA VAL A 175 -6.46 -9.66 0.47
C VAL A 175 -6.33 -11.07 1.05
N VAL A 176 -6.77 -11.27 2.30
CA VAL A 176 -6.72 -12.58 2.95
C VAL A 176 -7.63 -13.58 2.24
N HIS A 177 -8.84 -13.17 1.87
CA HIS A 177 -9.76 -14.04 1.13
C HIS A 177 -9.19 -14.46 -0.23
N GLU A 178 -8.65 -13.52 -1.01
CA GLU A 178 -8.07 -13.81 -2.31
C GLU A 178 -6.86 -14.76 -2.22
N ALA A 179 -6.07 -14.65 -1.13
CA ALA A 179 -4.94 -15.56 -0.91
C ALA A 179 -5.38 -17.01 -0.62
N ILE A 180 -6.59 -17.21 -0.04
CA ILE A 180 -7.11 -18.52 0.35
C ILE A 180 -7.99 -19.13 -0.75
N ASP A 181 -8.82 -18.31 -1.40
CA ASP A 181 -9.77 -18.71 -2.45
C ASP A 181 -9.60 -17.78 -3.68
N PRO A 182 -8.58 -18.01 -4.50
CA PRO A 182 -8.30 -17.18 -5.65
C PRO A 182 -9.41 -17.18 -6.69
N GLY A 183 -9.92 -16.01 -7.04
CA GLY A 183 -10.94 -15.84 -8.09
C GLY A 183 -12.38 -16.00 -7.61
N GLY A 184 -12.62 -16.05 -6.31
CA GLY A 184 -13.97 -15.92 -5.75
C GLY A 184 -14.62 -14.63 -6.25
N ALA A 185 -15.72 -14.75 -7.04
CA ALA A 185 -16.37 -13.63 -7.76
C ALA A 185 -16.87 -12.48 -6.86
N GLN A 186 -16.78 -12.63 -5.54
CA GLN A 186 -17.31 -11.68 -4.57
C GLN A 186 -16.32 -10.55 -4.24
N HIS A 187 -15.01 -10.73 -4.44
CA HIS A 187 -13.99 -9.76 -3.98
C HIS A 187 -14.10 -8.41 -4.68
N GLN A 188 -14.30 -8.41 -5.99
CA GLN A 188 -14.49 -7.17 -6.77
C GLN A 188 -15.75 -6.40 -6.38
N GLN A 189 -16.77 -7.11 -5.88
CA GLN A 189 -18.05 -6.52 -5.53
C GLN A 189 -18.06 -5.95 -4.12
N ILE A 190 -17.23 -6.43 -3.18
CA ILE A 190 -17.24 -6.03 -1.77
C ILE A 190 -16.99 -4.52 -1.64
N ALA A 191 -15.90 -4.00 -2.21
CA ALA A 191 -15.57 -2.58 -2.12
C ALA A 191 -16.64 -1.71 -2.80
N THR A 192 -17.15 -2.14 -3.97
CA THR A 192 -18.23 -1.46 -4.70
C THR A 192 -19.53 -1.46 -3.91
N GLN A 193 -19.92 -2.58 -3.32
CA GLN A 193 -21.11 -2.67 -2.47
C GLN A 193 -20.97 -1.82 -1.21
N PHE A 194 -19.79 -1.81 -0.60
CA PHE A 194 -19.52 -0.98 0.56
C PHE A 194 -19.66 0.52 0.23
N ALA A 195 -19.10 0.99 -0.88
CA ALA A 195 -19.27 2.38 -1.33
C ALA A 195 -20.73 2.71 -1.62
N ALA A 196 -21.49 1.79 -2.25
CA ALA A 196 -22.91 1.96 -2.50
C ALA A 196 -23.70 2.09 -1.19
N LEU A 197 -23.42 1.27 -0.18
CA LEU A 197 -24.05 1.35 1.14
C LEU A 197 -23.70 2.67 1.85
N LEU A 198 -22.46 3.10 1.79
CA LEU A 198 -22.02 4.37 2.36
C LEU A 198 -22.76 5.55 1.73
N LEU A 199 -22.82 5.62 0.41
CA LEU A 199 -23.51 6.70 -0.30
C LEU A 199 -25.03 6.64 -0.17
N ALA A 200 -25.62 5.44 -0.03
CA ALA A 200 -27.05 5.26 0.21
C ALA A 200 -27.48 5.59 1.65
N SER A 201 -26.56 5.70 2.58
CA SER A 201 -26.85 5.95 4.02
C SER A 201 -27.66 7.23 4.28
N ARG A 202 -27.66 8.18 3.35
CA ARG A 202 -28.48 9.41 3.39
C ARG A 202 -29.96 9.16 3.24
N SER A 203 -30.35 8.12 2.49
CA SER A 203 -31.77 7.91 2.12
C SER A 203 -32.66 7.38 3.26
N GLY A 204 -32.03 6.84 4.34
CA GLY A 204 -32.73 6.24 5.48
C GLY A 204 -33.12 7.20 6.61
N GLY A 205 -32.69 8.47 6.58
CA GLY A 205 -32.92 9.44 7.67
C GLY A 205 -34.18 10.34 7.55
N ALA A 206 -35.03 10.12 6.55
CA ALA A 206 -36.17 11.00 6.26
C ALA A 206 -37.50 10.50 6.84
N HIS A 207 -37.51 9.46 7.67
CA HIS A 207 -38.73 8.94 8.31
C HIS A 207 -38.47 8.72 9.81
N SER A 208 -38.52 9.81 10.58
CA SER A 208 -38.82 9.80 12.02
C SER A 208 -39.25 11.19 12.44
#